data_12dd025d88ca3a27628bae482e11bb58
#
_entry.id   12dd025d88ca3a27628bae482e11bb58
#
_cell.length_a   1.000
_cell.length_b   1.000
_cell.length_c   1.000
_cell.angle_alpha   90.00
_cell.angle_beta   90.00
_cell.angle_gamma   90.00
#
_symmetry.space_group_name_H-M   'P 1'
#
loop_
_entity.id
_entity.type
_entity.pdbx_description
1 polymer ?
#
loop_
_entity_poly.entity_id
_entity_poly.type
_entity_poly.pdbx_seq_one_letter_code
_entity_poly.pdbx_strand_id
1 'polypeptide(L)'
;MDVEIWSDFACPWCALGFARFDLALQDFEHGREVRVVHRSFELDPRAPARRELTMEEAVAAKYGMSTDYVRAGQARLSAMGQEVGVAFDFARVQLGSTFDAHRLAQAAHGDPDQPALIRGLFSAYFAEGRLLSDHTVLRDVAKQAGLDALLAEEVLGGDAYGREVRADEAVATELGVTGVPYFLLNGAWPVPGAQDVETMGILLRRAWSRFGH
;
A
#
# COMPACT_ATOMS: atom_id res chain seq x y z
N MET A 1 9.38 3.73 -18.60
CA MET A 1 7.91 3.92 -18.35
C MET A 1 7.69 4.08 -16.86
N ASP A 2 6.86 5.05 -16.46
CA ASP A 2 6.55 5.27 -15.04
C ASP A 2 5.24 4.59 -14.66
N VAL A 3 5.19 4.03 -13.44
CA VAL A 3 3.97 3.50 -12.82
C VAL A 3 3.84 4.12 -11.44
N GLU A 4 2.83 4.96 -11.27
CA GLU A 4 2.49 5.57 -9.98
C GLU A 4 1.40 4.75 -9.30
N ILE A 5 1.54 4.51 -7.99
CA ILE A 5 0.64 3.62 -7.23
C ILE A 5 0.17 4.34 -5.98
N TRP A 6 -1.08 4.81 -5.96
CA TRP A 6 -1.71 5.30 -4.72
C TRP A 6 -2.23 4.12 -3.91
N SER A 7 -1.84 4.08 -2.66
CA SER A 7 -2.20 2.97 -1.76
C SER A 7 -2.26 3.42 -0.30
N ASP A 8 -2.99 2.67 0.53
CA ASP A 8 -2.97 2.80 1.99
C ASP A 8 -2.56 1.47 2.62
N PHE A 9 -1.72 1.52 3.62
CA PHE A 9 -1.27 0.34 4.36
C PHE A 9 -2.39 -0.33 5.18
N ALA A 10 -3.48 0.38 5.46
CA ALA A 10 -4.69 -0.18 6.08
C ALA A 10 -5.64 -0.86 5.08
N CYS A 11 -5.36 -0.82 3.77
CA CYS A 11 -6.20 -1.37 2.72
C CYS A 11 -5.75 -2.77 2.30
N PRO A 12 -6.52 -3.84 2.57
CA PRO A 12 -6.12 -5.20 2.16
C PRO A 12 -6.08 -5.37 0.63
N TRP A 13 -6.91 -4.63 -0.10
CA TRP A 13 -6.84 -4.61 -1.56
C TRP A 13 -5.55 -3.97 -2.08
N CYS A 14 -4.96 -3.02 -1.32
CA CYS A 14 -3.66 -2.45 -1.66
C CYS A 14 -2.54 -3.47 -1.48
N ALA A 15 -2.53 -4.21 -0.37
CA ALA A 15 -1.56 -5.29 -0.15
C ALA A 15 -1.63 -6.34 -1.27
N LEU A 16 -2.84 -6.77 -1.63
CA LEU A 16 -3.09 -7.72 -2.72
C LEU A 16 -2.69 -7.14 -4.08
N GLY A 17 -3.09 -5.90 -4.36
CA GLY A 17 -2.79 -5.23 -5.64
C GLY A 17 -1.30 -5.00 -5.85
N PHE A 18 -0.59 -4.63 -4.77
CA PHE A 18 0.86 -4.47 -4.81
C PHE A 18 1.57 -5.81 -5.12
N ALA A 19 1.20 -6.89 -4.42
CA ALA A 19 1.80 -8.21 -4.66
C ALA A 19 1.54 -8.72 -6.09
N ARG A 20 0.32 -8.53 -6.61
CA ARG A 20 -0.05 -8.90 -7.99
C ARG A 20 0.72 -8.09 -9.03
N PHE A 21 0.86 -6.78 -8.79
CA PHE A 21 1.66 -5.90 -9.64
C PHE A 21 3.14 -6.32 -9.62
N ASP A 22 3.71 -6.61 -8.44
CA ASP A 22 5.10 -7.02 -8.29
C ASP A 22 5.38 -8.32 -9.08
N LEU A 23 4.49 -9.32 -8.99
CA LEU A 23 4.58 -10.54 -9.78
C LEU A 23 4.48 -10.27 -11.30
N ALA A 24 3.51 -9.45 -11.72
CA ALA A 24 3.36 -9.10 -13.13
C ALA A 24 4.57 -8.32 -13.67
N LEU A 25 5.17 -7.47 -12.85
CA LEU A 25 6.37 -6.71 -13.19
C LEU A 25 7.61 -7.61 -13.32
N GLN A 26 7.75 -8.63 -12.46
CA GLN A 26 8.83 -9.61 -12.53
C GLN A 26 8.76 -10.44 -13.82
N ASP A 27 7.55 -10.78 -14.29
CA ASP A 27 7.31 -11.54 -15.52
C ASP A 27 7.32 -10.65 -16.79
N PHE A 28 7.40 -9.34 -16.60
CA PHE A 28 7.40 -8.41 -17.72
C PHE A 28 8.81 -8.22 -18.29
N GLU A 29 8.98 -8.42 -19.60
CA GLU A 29 10.29 -8.39 -20.30
C GLU A 29 11.08 -7.08 -20.10
N HIS A 30 10.36 -5.96 -19.90
CA HIS A 30 10.92 -4.64 -19.63
C HIS A 30 10.76 -4.19 -18.17
N GLY A 31 10.48 -5.11 -17.26
CA GLY A 31 10.17 -4.77 -15.86
C GLY A 31 11.26 -3.94 -15.18
N ARG A 32 12.54 -4.17 -15.51
CA ARG A 32 13.67 -3.39 -14.98
C ARG A 32 13.77 -1.96 -15.50
N GLU A 33 13.06 -1.64 -16.59
CA GLU A 33 13.00 -0.32 -17.19
C GLU A 33 11.76 0.47 -16.73
N VAL A 34 10.94 -0.15 -15.88
CA VAL A 34 9.78 0.50 -15.26
C VAL A 34 10.20 1.17 -13.97
N ARG A 35 9.98 2.48 -13.88
CA ARG A 35 10.12 3.23 -12.63
C ARG A 35 8.81 3.19 -11.87
N VAL A 36 8.82 2.57 -10.70
CA VAL A 36 7.66 2.49 -9.81
C VAL A 36 7.74 3.63 -8.79
N VAL A 37 6.64 4.36 -8.64
CA VAL A 37 6.51 5.48 -7.71
C VAL A 37 5.35 5.19 -6.77
N HIS A 38 5.65 4.93 -5.50
CA HIS A 38 4.63 4.78 -4.47
C HIS A 38 4.12 6.14 -4.02
N ARG A 39 2.80 6.33 -4.09
CA ARG A 39 2.08 7.52 -3.68
C ARG A 39 1.24 7.25 -2.44
N SER A 40 1.23 8.21 -1.56
CA SER A 40 0.46 8.13 -0.31
C SER A 40 -1.03 8.36 -0.54
N PHE A 41 -1.86 7.58 0.16
CA PHE A 41 -3.30 7.78 0.25
C PHE A 41 -3.80 7.21 1.57
N GLU A 42 -4.40 8.02 2.42
CA GLU A 42 -5.03 7.55 3.66
C GLU A 42 -6.54 7.37 3.46
N LEU A 43 -7.05 6.15 3.68
CA LEU A 43 -8.50 5.87 3.68
C LEU A 43 -9.24 6.61 4.81
N ASP A 44 -8.51 7.01 5.85
CA ASP A 44 -8.98 7.83 6.95
C ASP A 44 -7.87 8.75 7.49
N PRO A 45 -7.69 9.94 6.88
CA PRO A 45 -6.67 10.92 7.31
C PRO A 45 -6.87 11.46 8.74
N ARG A 46 -8.01 11.14 9.37
CA ARG A 46 -8.34 11.53 10.75
C ARG A 46 -8.32 10.35 11.71
N ALA A 47 -7.75 9.22 11.30
CA ALA A 47 -7.63 8.07 12.18
C ALA A 47 -6.80 8.44 13.43
N PRO A 48 -7.27 8.10 14.64
CA PRO A 48 -6.46 8.28 15.83
C PRO A 48 -5.26 7.33 15.80
N ALA A 49 -4.28 7.56 16.66
CA ALA A 49 -3.13 6.68 16.78
C ALA A 49 -3.54 5.20 16.98
N ARG A 50 -4.60 4.95 17.75
CA ARG A 50 -5.17 3.62 17.96
C ARG A 50 -6.68 3.67 18.10
N ARG A 51 -7.37 2.65 17.57
CA ARG A 51 -8.80 2.39 17.78
C ARG A 51 -9.01 1.07 18.52
N GLU A 52 -9.94 1.06 19.46
CA GLU A 52 -10.32 -0.14 20.25
C GLU A 52 -11.45 -0.95 19.56
N LEU A 53 -11.43 -1.00 18.22
CA LEU A 53 -12.36 -1.78 17.43
C LEU A 53 -11.59 -2.85 16.64
N THR A 54 -12.21 -3.99 16.42
CA THR A 54 -11.71 -4.97 15.44
C THR A 54 -11.86 -4.43 14.02
N MET A 55 -11.06 -4.93 13.10
CA MET A 55 -11.21 -4.58 11.66
C MET A 55 -12.60 -4.96 11.14
N GLU A 56 -13.15 -6.09 11.57
CA GLU A 56 -14.48 -6.56 11.21
C GLU A 56 -15.56 -5.54 11.64
N GLU A 57 -15.54 -5.09 12.89
CA GLU A 57 -16.48 -4.10 13.42
C GLU A 57 -16.35 -2.75 12.70
N ALA A 58 -15.13 -2.30 12.46
CA ALA A 58 -14.87 -1.03 11.79
C ALA A 58 -15.38 -1.03 10.34
N VAL A 59 -15.14 -2.12 9.60
CA VAL A 59 -15.62 -2.28 8.22
C VAL A 59 -17.15 -2.41 8.19
N ALA A 60 -17.73 -3.22 9.08
CA ALA A 60 -19.17 -3.38 9.21
C ALA A 60 -19.87 -2.03 9.45
N ALA A 61 -19.35 -1.24 10.40
CA ALA A 61 -19.88 0.09 10.72
C ALA A 61 -19.72 1.09 9.56
N LYS A 62 -18.55 1.10 8.89
CA LYS A 62 -18.25 2.03 7.79
C LYS A 62 -19.17 1.84 6.59
N TYR A 63 -19.50 0.58 6.26
CA TYR A 63 -20.24 0.24 5.05
C TYR A 63 -21.68 -0.22 5.31
N GLY A 64 -22.15 -0.23 6.55
CA GLY A 64 -23.50 -0.69 6.90
C GLY A 64 -23.71 -2.19 6.64
N MET A 65 -22.67 -3.01 6.78
CA MET A 65 -22.69 -4.45 6.52
C MET A 65 -22.80 -5.25 7.82
N SER A 66 -23.27 -6.52 7.73
CA SER A 66 -23.16 -7.43 8.87
C SER A 66 -21.72 -7.92 9.05
N THR A 67 -21.34 -8.23 10.28
CA THR A 67 -20.02 -8.80 10.59
C THR A 67 -19.79 -10.13 9.88
N ASP A 68 -20.82 -10.97 9.72
CA ASP A 68 -20.72 -12.22 8.97
C ASP A 68 -20.39 -11.99 7.48
N TYR A 69 -20.98 -10.96 6.88
CA TYR A 69 -20.67 -10.60 5.50
C TYR A 69 -19.22 -10.11 5.36
N VAL A 70 -18.76 -9.27 6.30
CA VAL A 70 -17.37 -8.80 6.35
C VAL A 70 -16.40 -9.97 6.52
N ARG A 71 -16.68 -10.89 7.45
CA ARG A 71 -15.88 -12.09 7.69
C ARG A 71 -15.75 -12.98 6.44
N ALA A 72 -16.86 -13.19 5.72
CA ALA A 72 -16.84 -13.92 4.45
C ALA A 72 -15.98 -13.21 3.37
N GLY A 73 -16.00 -11.88 3.34
CA GLY A 73 -15.13 -11.07 2.48
C GLY A 73 -13.65 -11.20 2.86
N GLN A 74 -13.34 -11.15 4.14
CA GLN A 74 -11.98 -11.34 4.67
C GLN A 74 -11.43 -12.74 4.36
N ALA A 75 -12.25 -13.78 4.48
CA ALA A 75 -11.86 -15.16 4.11
C ALA A 75 -11.49 -15.27 2.62
N ARG A 76 -12.26 -14.60 1.74
CA ARG A 76 -11.94 -14.54 0.30
C ARG A 76 -10.64 -13.78 0.03
N LEU A 77 -10.42 -12.65 0.71
CA LEU A 77 -9.16 -11.89 0.61
C LEU A 77 -7.97 -12.74 1.06
N SER A 78 -8.12 -13.49 2.16
CA SER A 78 -7.07 -14.40 2.65
C SER A 78 -6.74 -15.49 1.63
N ALA A 79 -7.74 -16.09 0.97
CA ALA A 79 -7.52 -17.07 -0.08
C ALA A 79 -6.76 -16.46 -1.29
N MET A 80 -7.22 -15.29 -1.79
CA MET A 80 -6.53 -14.58 -2.87
C MET A 80 -5.11 -14.13 -2.49
N GLY A 81 -4.90 -13.76 -1.22
CA GLY A 81 -3.57 -13.40 -0.72
C GLY A 81 -2.60 -14.57 -0.76
N GLN A 82 -3.04 -15.76 -0.35
CA GLN A 82 -2.23 -16.99 -0.38
C GLN A 82 -1.72 -17.33 -1.78
N GLU A 83 -2.51 -17.07 -2.83
CA GLU A 83 -2.12 -17.28 -4.23
C GLU A 83 -0.93 -16.43 -4.67
N VAL A 84 -0.72 -15.28 -4.03
CA VAL A 84 0.33 -14.30 -4.37
C VAL A 84 1.31 -14.02 -3.22
N GLY A 85 1.32 -14.90 -2.21
CA GLY A 85 2.28 -14.81 -1.10
C GLY A 85 1.97 -13.73 -0.05
N VAL A 86 0.74 -13.22 0.01
CA VAL A 86 0.28 -12.26 1.03
C VAL A 86 -0.51 -12.98 2.11
N ALA A 87 -0.03 -12.90 3.35
CA ALA A 87 -0.74 -13.44 4.51
C ALA A 87 -1.65 -12.37 5.13
N PHE A 88 -2.89 -12.76 5.46
CA PHE A 88 -3.85 -11.93 6.19
C PHE A 88 -4.31 -12.65 7.46
N ASP A 89 -4.09 -12.02 8.60
CA ASP A 89 -4.67 -12.39 9.90
C ASP A 89 -5.53 -11.22 10.42
N PHE A 90 -6.71 -11.07 9.84
CA PHE A 90 -7.62 -9.96 10.14
C PHE A 90 -8.03 -9.87 11.61
N ALA A 91 -7.99 -10.99 12.34
CA ALA A 91 -8.32 -11.01 13.76
C ALA A 91 -7.26 -10.32 14.63
N ARG A 92 -6.02 -10.24 14.16
CA ARG A 92 -4.92 -9.61 14.89
C ARG A 92 -4.68 -8.15 14.51
N VAL A 93 -5.29 -7.67 13.43
CA VAL A 93 -5.07 -6.31 12.94
C VAL A 93 -5.43 -5.28 14.02
N GLN A 94 -4.51 -4.37 14.29
CA GLN A 94 -4.70 -3.22 15.17
C GLN A 94 -4.93 -1.97 14.34
N LEU A 95 -6.11 -1.35 14.51
CA LEU A 95 -6.49 -0.17 13.75
C LEU A 95 -5.85 1.10 14.32
N GLY A 96 -5.33 1.95 13.46
CA GLY A 96 -4.73 3.23 13.82
C GLY A 96 -4.35 4.04 12.59
N SER A 97 -3.74 5.19 12.81
CA SER A 97 -3.21 6.04 11.75
C SER A 97 -2.10 5.31 10.98
N THR A 98 -2.10 5.49 9.66
CA THR A 98 -1.04 5.03 8.74
C THR A 98 -0.13 6.18 8.30
N PHE A 99 -0.35 7.40 8.81
CA PHE A 99 0.35 8.61 8.39
C PHE A 99 1.87 8.50 8.48
N ASP A 100 2.40 8.04 9.64
CA ASP A 100 3.86 7.94 9.81
C ASP A 100 4.47 6.79 8.98
N ALA A 101 3.71 5.74 8.69
CA ALA A 101 4.11 4.72 7.72
C ALA A 101 4.22 5.30 6.30
N HIS A 102 3.30 6.17 5.90
CA HIS A 102 3.37 6.90 4.64
C HIS A 102 4.56 7.87 4.58
N ARG A 103 4.84 8.61 5.65
CA ARG A 103 6.02 9.48 5.74
C ARG A 103 7.32 8.69 5.55
N LEU A 104 7.41 7.52 6.16
CA LEU A 104 8.56 6.64 6.02
C LEU A 104 8.70 6.08 4.59
N ALA A 105 7.58 5.73 3.95
CA ALA A 105 7.58 5.30 2.55
C ALA A 105 7.99 6.43 1.59
N GLN A 106 7.61 7.68 1.88
CA GLN A 106 8.04 8.88 1.13
C GLN A 106 9.55 9.11 1.28
N ALA A 107 10.09 8.95 2.50
CA ALA A 107 11.53 9.11 2.75
C ALA A 107 12.36 8.09 1.97
N ALA A 108 11.82 6.91 1.73
CA ALA A 108 12.47 5.85 0.94
C ALA A 108 12.28 6.02 -0.59
N HIS A 109 11.77 7.16 -1.07
CA HIS A 109 11.52 7.38 -2.49
C HIS A 109 12.82 7.33 -3.30
N GLY A 110 12.89 6.42 -4.29
CA GLY A 110 14.09 6.21 -5.10
C GLY A 110 15.15 5.33 -4.44
N ASP A 111 14.93 4.90 -3.20
CA ASP A 111 15.78 3.92 -2.53
C ASP A 111 15.48 2.51 -3.08
N PRO A 112 16.50 1.68 -3.41
CA PRO A 112 16.29 0.31 -3.86
C PRO A 112 15.58 -0.57 -2.84
N ASP A 113 15.61 -0.22 -1.57
CA ASP A 113 14.96 -0.94 -0.48
C ASP A 113 13.48 -0.53 -0.26
N GLN A 114 12.99 0.52 -0.93
CA GLN A 114 11.59 0.95 -0.83
C GLN A 114 10.58 -0.18 -1.07
N PRO A 115 10.70 -1.05 -2.09
CA PRO A 115 9.76 -2.15 -2.27
C PRO A 115 9.76 -3.15 -1.11
N ALA A 116 10.90 -3.37 -0.47
CA ALA A 116 10.99 -4.22 0.73
C ALA A 116 10.30 -3.55 1.94
N LEU A 117 10.46 -2.24 2.11
CA LEU A 117 9.76 -1.45 3.13
C LEU A 117 8.24 -1.54 2.94
N ILE A 118 7.73 -1.33 1.72
CA ILE A 118 6.30 -1.40 1.41
C ILE A 118 5.73 -2.79 1.76
N ARG A 119 6.40 -3.87 1.33
CA ARG A 119 6.00 -5.24 1.69
C ARG A 119 6.04 -5.46 3.20
N GLY A 120 7.06 -4.96 3.87
CA GLY A 120 7.23 -5.06 5.31
C GLY A 120 6.10 -4.35 6.08
N LEU A 121 5.70 -3.15 5.65
CA LEU A 121 4.59 -2.41 6.26
C LEU A 121 3.25 -3.15 6.11
N PHE A 122 2.95 -3.70 4.93
CA PHE A 122 1.76 -4.54 4.73
C PHE A 122 1.80 -5.82 5.57
N SER A 123 2.96 -6.49 5.66
CA SER A 123 3.15 -7.69 6.47
C SER A 123 2.95 -7.39 7.96
N ALA A 124 3.60 -6.35 8.46
CA ALA A 124 3.48 -5.91 9.85
C ALA A 124 2.01 -5.66 10.23
N TYR A 125 1.27 -4.99 9.36
CA TYR A 125 -0.14 -4.68 9.60
C TYR A 125 -1.04 -5.91 9.50
N PHE A 126 -1.01 -6.63 8.36
CA PHE A 126 -1.98 -7.68 8.06
C PHE A 126 -1.61 -9.07 8.57
N ALA A 127 -0.33 -9.45 8.55
CA ALA A 127 0.09 -10.78 8.96
C ALA A 127 0.49 -10.82 10.44
N GLU A 128 1.17 -9.78 10.92
CA GLU A 128 1.71 -9.75 12.28
C GLU A 128 0.77 -9.05 13.26
N GLY A 129 -0.20 -8.26 12.78
CA GLY A 129 -1.13 -7.51 13.61
C GLY A 129 -0.45 -6.40 14.42
N ARG A 130 0.57 -5.76 13.84
CA ARG A 130 1.32 -4.67 14.48
C ARG A 130 0.70 -3.32 14.16
N LEU A 131 0.73 -2.41 15.13
CA LEU A 131 0.14 -1.09 15.01
C LEU A 131 1.10 -0.14 14.25
N LEU A 132 0.71 0.35 13.07
CA LEU A 132 1.57 1.20 12.24
C LEU A 132 1.73 2.66 12.72
N SER A 133 1.02 3.07 13.75
CA SER A 133 1.26 4.33 14.47
C SER A 133 2.27 4.18 15.62
N ASP A 134 2.74 2.96 15.89
CA ASP A 134 3.81 2.72 16.87
C ASP A 134 5.17 2.88 16.17
N HIS A 135 5.91 3.91 16.54
CA HIS A 135 7.23 4.19 15.98
C HIS A 135 8.23 3.07 16.21
N THR A 136 8.07 2.26 17.27
CA THR A 136 8.92 1.06 17.47
C THR A 136 8.70 0.05 16.36
N VAL A 137 7.43 -0.16 15.98
CA VAL A 137 7.07 -1.03 14.85
C VAL A 137 7.67 -0.52 13.55
N LEU A 138 7.53 0.79 13.28
CA LEU A 138 8.04 1.40 12.04
C LEU A 138 9.56 1.33 11.94
N ARG A 139 10.29 1.55 13.05
CA ARG A 139 11.76 1.36 13.11
C ARG A 139 12.18 -0.07 12.79
N ASP A 140 11.49 -1.04 13.38
CA ASP A 140 11.78 -2.45 13.13
C ASP A 140 11.57 -2.82 11.67
N VAL A 141 10.44 -2.38 11.07
CA VAL A 141 10.13 -2.64 9.65
C VAL A 141 11.17 -1.97 8.74
N ALA A 142 11.52 -0.71 9.00
CA ALA A 142 12.54 0.03 8.25
C ALA A 142 13.89 -0.69 8.29
N LYS A 143 14.32 -1.11 9.48
CA LYS A 143 15.56 -1.86 9.68
C LYS A 143 15.55 -3.20 8.93
N GLN A 144 14.44 -3.95 8.97
CA GLN A 144 14.32 -5.23 8.28
C GLN A 144 14.33 -5.05 6.75
N ALA A 145 13.81 -3.92 6.26
CA ALA A 145 13.83 -3.57 4.86
C ALA A 145 15.22 -3.12 4.35
N GLY A 146 16.16 -2.79 5.24
CA GLY A 146 17.46 -2.26 4.87
C GLY A 146 17.57 -0.74 4.84
N LEU A 147 16.48 -0.02 5.16
CA LEU A 147 16.47 1.45 5.15
C LEU A 147 17.46 2.01 6.19
N ASP A 148 18.11 3.13 5.83
CA ASP A 148 19.03 3.82 6.73
C ASP A 148 18.35 4.17 8.07
N ALA A 149 18.97 3.71 9.16
CA ALA A 149 18.44 3.91 10.51
C ALA A 149 18.38 5.40 10.91
N LEU A 150 19.34 6.21 10.45
CA LEU A 150 19.36 7.65 10.75
C LEU A 150 18.21 8.36 10.03
N LEU A 151 17.95 7.99 8.77
CA LEU A 151 16.80 8.50 8.02
C LEU A 151 15.48 8.13 8.71
N ALA A 152 15.32 6.88 9.13
CA ALA A 152 14.12 6.44 9.84
C ALA A 152 13.91 7.20 11.15
N GLU A 153 14.99 7.44 11.94
CA GLU A 153 14.93 8.23 13.18
C GLU A 153 14.58 9.70 12.91
N GLU A 154 15.15 10.32 11.88
CA GLU A 154 14.82 11.70 11.48
C GLU A 154 13.34 11.85 11.12
N VAL A 155 12.82 10.94 10.28
CA VAL A 155 11.41 10.93 9.88
C VAL A 155 10.49 10.76 11.07
N LEU A 156 10.75 9.76 11.92
CA LEU A 156 9.85 9.43 13.04
C LEU A 156 10.02 10.37 14.24
N GLY A 157 11.17 11.05 14.36
CA GLY A 157 11.43 12.02 15.43
C GLY A 157 10.91 13.43 15.16
N GLY A 158 10.48 13.71 13.91
CA GLY A 158 10.02 15.04 13.48
C GLY A 158 8.74 15.01 12.65
N ASP A 159 8.57 15.99 11.76
CA ASP A 159 7.43 16.13 10.85
C ASP A 159 7.84 16.02 9.36
N ALA A 160 9.06 15.59 9.08
CA ALA A 160 9.58 15.40 7.72
C ALA A 160 8.64 14.52 6.87
N TYR A 161 8.53 14.84 5.59
CA TYR A 161 7.70 14.18 4.59
C TYR A 161 6.18 14.24 4.82
N GLY A 162 5.69 14.94 5.84
CA GLY A 162 4.25 15.11 6.05
C GLY A 162 3.58 15.91 4.93
N ARG A 163 4.28 16.90 4.36
CA ARG A 163 3.78 17.69 3.22
C ARG A 163 3.73 16.88 1.94
N GLU A 164 4.67 15.99 1.72
CA GLU A 164 4.75 15.08 0.58
C GLU A 164 3.57 14.09 0.59
N VAL A 165 3.24 13.53 1.76
CA VAL A 165 2.03 12.70 1.93
C VAL A 165 0.79 13.48 1.53
N ARG A 166 0.60 14.69 2.04
CA ARG A 166 -0.57 15.54 1.72
C ARG A 166 -0.60 15.97 0.25
N ALA A 167 0.56 16.18 -0.37
CA ALA A 167 0.65 16.49 -1.80
C ALA A 167 0.19 15.32 -2.67
N ASP A 168 0.58 14.08 -2.35
CA ASP A 168 0.10 12.90 -3.07
C ASP A 168 -1.42 12.71 -2.96
N GLU A 169 -1.99 12.97 -1.78
CA GLU A 169 -3.46 12.90 -1.57
C GLU A 169 -4.20 14.00 -2.34
N ALA A 170 -3.61 15.18 -2.43
CA ALA A 170 -4.17 16.27 -3.25
C ALA A 170 -4.18 15.89 -4.73
N VAL A 171 -3.08 15.34 -5.25
CA VAL A 171 -3.01 14.83 -6.62
C VAL A 171 -4.04 13.72 -6.86
N ALA A 172 -4.19 12.77 -5.92
CA ALA A 172 -5.23 11.75 -6.01
C ALA A 172 -6.64 12.34 -6.14
N THR A 173 -6.92 13.40 -5.36
CA THR A 173 -8.18 14.12 -5.41
C THR A 173 -8.40 14.80 -6.77
N GLU A 174 -7.38 15.48 -7.31
CA GLU A 174 -7.41 16.11 -8.63
C GLU A 174 -7.63 15.11 -9.77
N LEU A 175 -7.06 13.91 -9.64
CA LEU A 175 -7.26 12.79 -10.58
C LEU A 175 -8.62 12.10 -10.42
N GLY A 176 -9.42 12.47 -9.41
CA GLY A 176 -10.71 11.84 -9.12
C GLY A 176 -10.59 10.41 -8.56
N VAL A 177 -9.48 10.10 -7.89
CA VAL A 177 -9.29 8.81 -7.22
C VAL A 177 -10.25 8.69 -6.04
N THR A 178 -11.18 7.75 -6.13
CA THR A 178 -12.21 7.50 -5.10
C THR A 178 -11.93 6.25 -4.27
N GLY A 179 -10.86 5.52 -4.58
CA GLY A 179 -10.48 4.31 -3.87
C GLY A 179 -9.13 3.78 -4.33
N VAL A 180 -8.51 2.99 -3.47
CA VAL A 180 -7.17 2.43 -3.67
C VAL A 180 -7.20 0.90 -3.58
N PRO A 181 -6.26 0.16 -4.24
CA PRO A 181 -5.13 0.72 -4.98
C PRO A 181 -5.56 1.38 -6.29
N TYR A 182 -4.81 2.39 -6.69
CA TYR A 182 -4.99 3.05 -7.97
C TYR A 182 -3.63 3.19 -8.65
N PHE A 183 -3.51 2.68 -9.86
CA PHE A 183 -2.30 2.73 -10.66
C PHE A 183 -2.49 3.75 -11.78
N LEU A 184 -1.45 4.52 -12.06
CA LEU A 184 -1.40 5.43 -13.21
C LEU A 184 -0.17 5.09 -14.05
N LEU A 185 -0.39 4.56 -15.25
CA LEU A 185 0.68 4.17 -16.15
C LEU A 185 1.07 5.38 -17.00
N ASN A 186 2.34 5.78 -16.87
CA ASN A 186 2.97 6.88 -17.59
C ASN A 186 2.18 8.21 -17.56
N GLY A 187 1.58 8.52 -16.41
CA GLY A 187 0.81 9.75 -16.17
C GLY A 187 -0.51 9.88 -16.98
N ALA A 188 -0.89 8.86 -17.75
CA ALA A 188 -1.99 8.97 -18.71
C ALA A 188 -3.01 7.83 -18.71
N TRP A 189 -2.66 6.65 -18.22
CA TRP A 189 -3.55 5.49 -18.28
C TRP A 189 -3.90 4.97 -16.88
N PRO A 190 -5.11 5.29 -16.39
CA PRO A 190 -5.56 4.87 -15.06
C PRO A 190 -5.95 3.38 -15.06
N VAL A 191 -5.55 2.68 -14.00
CA VAL A 191 -5.92 1.29 -13.72
C VAL A 191 -6.38 1.22 -12.26
N PRO A 192 -7.69 1.31 -12.01
CA PRO A 192 -8.23 1.25 -10.66
C PRO A 192 -8.32 -0.18 -10.14
N GLY A 193 -8.09 -0.35 -8.84
CA GLY A 193 -8.29 -1.59 -8.11
C GLY A 193 -7.17 -2.62 -8.29
N ALA A 194 -7.25 -3.70 -7.51
CA ALA A 194 -6.30 -4.79 -7.48
C ALA A 194 -6.57 -5.77 -8.65
N GLN A 195 -6.06 -5.45 -9.82
CA GLN A 195 -6.14 -6.34 -10.97
C GLN A 195 -5.43 -7.68 -10.68
N ASP A 196 -5.83 -8.77 -11.34
CA ASP A 196 -5.09 -10.03 -11.27
C ASP A 196 -3.74 -9.93 -12.03
N VAL A 197 -2.85 -10.89 -11.79
CA VAL A 197 -1.47 -10.89 -12.34
C VAL A 197 -1.48 -10.89 -13.86
N GLU A 198 -2.34 -11.69 -14.49
CA GLU A 198 -2.43 -11.80 -15.95
C GLU A 198 -2.91 -10.49 -16.57
N THR A 199 -4.00 -9.93 -16.05
CA THR A 199 -4.56 -8.64 -16.48
C THR A 199 -3.52 -7.52 -16.32
N MET A 200 -2.83 -7.44 -15.18
CA MET A 200 -1.79 -6.44 -14.94
C MET A 200 -0.63 -6.59 -15.93
N GLY A 201 -0.18 -7.81 -16.22
CA GLY A 201 0.85 -8.08 -17.23
C GLY A 201 0.43 -7.64 -18.65
N ILE A 202 -0.83 -7.85 -19.02
CA ILE A 202 -1.38 -7.36 -20.30
C ILE A 202 -1.36 -5.83 -20.34
N LEU A 203 -1.75 -5.17 -19.25
CA LEU A 203 -1.77 -3.71 -19.14
C LEU A 203 -0.37 -3.11 -19.24
N LEU A 204 0.61 -3.70 -18.54
CA LEU A 204 2.02 -3.28 -18.62
C LEU A 204 2.56 -3.37 -20.05
N ARG A 205 2.37 -4.49 -20.75
CA ARG A 205 2.80 -4.65 -22.15
C ARG A 205 2.13 -3.66 -23.09
N ARG A 206 0.83 -3.42 -22.93
CA ARG A 206 0.10 -2.43 -23.74
C ARG A 206 0.57 -1.00 -23.47
N ALA A 207 0.79 -0.65 -22.20
CA ALA A 207 1.32 0.67 -21.83
C ALA A 207 2.74 0.85 -22.37
N TRP A 208 3.58 -0.18 -22.28
CA TRP A 208 4.93 -0.16 -22.84
C TRP A 208 4.93 0.07 -24.36
N SER A 209 4.13 -0.68 -25.10
CA SER A 209 4.04 -0.51 -26.56
C SER A 209 3.55 0.87 -27.00
N ARG A 210 2.89 1.61 -26.10
CA ARG A 210 2.39 2.96 -26.37
C ARG A 210 3.34 4.06 -25.89
N PHE A 211 4.06 3.85 -24.79
CA PHE A 211 4.81 4.88 -24.07
C PHE A 211 6.28 4.52 -23.80
N GLY A 212 6.71 3.29 -24.08
CA GLY A 212 8.01 2.74 -23.71
C GLY A 212 9.16 3.13 -24.68
N HIS A 213 9.28 4.41 -25.01
CA HIS A 213 10.35 4.92 -25.87
C HIS A 213 11.28 5.83 -25.10
#